data_e11bcf2f2c1a745979023b07284a5bce
#
_entry.id   e11bcf2f2c1a745979023b07284a5bce
#
_cell.length_a   1.000
_cell.length_b   1.000
_cell.length_c   1.000
_cell.angle_alpha   90.00
_cell.angle_beta   90.00
_cell.angle_gamma   90.00
#
_symmetry.space_group_name_H-M   'P 1'
#
loop_
_entity.id
_entity.type
_entity.pdbx_description
1 polymer ?
#
loop_
_entity_poly.entity_id
_entity_poly.type
_entity_poly.pdbx_seq_one_letter_code
_entity_poly.pdbx_strand_id
1 'polypeptide(L)'
;MKNARLLNWIHAGLAAVLLATAVWAAPAKQPNIIFILCDDLGYGDVQCLGGNRSKIPTPHMDRLAREGMVFTEAHSGSAVCTPTRYGVLTGRYAWRTRLQRGVLHGYSSPLIAPDRLTVPALLKQHGYDTACIGKWHLGLDIGKSPTDVAVKDGPVTRGFDYYFGISASLDMPP
;
A
#
# COMPACT_ATOMS: atom_id res chain seq x y z
N MET A 1 54.71 30.02 -26.34
CA MET A 1 54.44 30.03 -24.87
C MET A 1 53.11 30.68 -24.45
N LYS A 2 52.55 31.64 -25.21
CA LYS A 2 51.24 32.29 -24.85
C LYS A 2 50.03 31.36 -25.07
N ASN A 3 50.02 30.46 -26.04
CA ASN A 3 48.88 29.58 -26.34
C ASN A 3 48.70 28.46 -25.32
N ALA A 4 49.75 27.96 -24.70
CA ALA A 4 49.66 26.92 -23.65
C ALA A 4 48.99 27.43 -22.39
N ARG A 5 49.20 28.69 -22.02
CA ARG A 5 48.58 29.30 -20.84
C ARG A 5 47.07 29.53 -21.05
N LEU A 6 46.67 29.94 -22.25
CA LEU A 6 45.27 30.14 -22.61
C LEU A 6 44.48 28.82 -22.57
N LEU A 7 45.09 27.73 -23.09
CA LEU A 7 44.50 26.39 -23.07
C LEU A 7 44.27 25.88 -21.64
N ASN A 8 45.24 26.11 -20.75
CA ASN A 8 45.10 25.71 -19.34
C ASN A 8 43.98 26.47 -18.61
N TRP A 9 43.79 27.75 -18.92
CA TRP A 9 42.66 28.52 -18.33
C TRP A 9 41.29 28.04 -18.81
N ILE A 10 41.20 27.62 -20.07
CA ILE A 10 39.97 27.07 -20.65
C ILE A 10 39.63 25.72 -19.99
N HIS A 11 40.60 24.84 -19.79
CA HIS A 11 40.38 23.55 -19.14
C HIS A 11 40.03 23.72 -17.65
N ALA A 12 40.69 24.66 -16.95
CA ALA A 12 40.35 24.96 -15.55
C ALA A 12 38.94 25.55 -15.41
N GLY A 13 38.54 26.42 -16.34
CA GLY A 13 37.19 26.96 -16.40
C GLY A 13 36.11 25.88 -16.65
N LEU A 14 36.37 24.97 -17.61
CA LEU A 14 35.48 23.87 -17.94
C LEU A 14 35.32 22.88 -16.75
N ALA A 15 36.42 22.56 -16.07
CA ALA A 15 36.41 21.71 -14.88
C ALA A 15 35.63 22.34 -13.73
N ALA A 16 35.77 23.66 -13.52
CA ALA A 16 35.01 24.39 -12.50
C ALA A 16 33.51 24.44 -12.81
N VAL A 17 33.11 24.58 -14.08
CA VAL A 17 31.69 24.53 -14.48
C VAL A 17 31.12 23.13 -14.31
N LEU A 18 31.87 22.08 -14.62
CA LEU A 18 31.43 20.69 -14.43
C LEU A 18 31.31 20.32 -12.93
N LEU A 19 32.13 20.88 -12.07
CA LEU A 19 32.05 20.70 -10.62
C LEU A 19 30.86 21.48 -10.00
N ALA A 20 30.49 22.62 -10.56
CA ALA A 20 29.37 23.44 -10.08
C ALA A 20 27.98 22.85 -10.43
N THR A 21 27.90 21.94 -11.38
CA THR A 21 26.64 21.29 -11.77
C THR A 21 26.33 20.01 -10.97
N ALA A 22 27.22 19.56 -10.09
CA ALA A 22 26.88 18.60 -9.06
C ALA A 22 26.00 19.28 -8.00
N VAL A 23 24.81 19.73 -8.39
CA VAL A 23 23.75 20.06 -7.45
C VAL A 23 23.45 18.76 -6.71
N TRP A 24 23.94 18.66 -5.50
CA TRP A 24 23.47 17.65 -4.56
C TRP A 24 21.97 17.91 -4.37
N ALA A 25 21.17 17.20 -5.17
CA ALA A 25 19.77 17.08 -4.85
C ALA A 25 19.74 16.45 -3.46
N ALA A 26 19.37 17.23 -2.44
CA ALA A 26 19.10 16.69 -1.12
C ALA A 26 18.18 15.48 -1.30
N PRO A 27 18.42 14.33 -0.66
CA PRO A 27 17.55 13.18 -0.80
C PRO A 27 16.13 13.64 -0.55
N ALA A 28 15.26 13.45 -1.55
CA ALA A 28 13.88 13.86 -1.43
C ALA A 28 13.30 13.17 -0.19
N LYS A 29 12.75 13.97 0.74
CA LYS A 29 12.14 13.42 1.95
C LYS A 29 11.06 12.44 1.52
N GLN A 30 11.15 11.21 1.96
CA GLN A 30 10.17 10.18 1.65
C GLN A 30 8.78 10.63 2.14
N PRO A 31 7.74 10.62 1.30
CA PRO A 31 6.40 11.01 1.72
C PRO A 31 5.79 9.97 2.66
N ASN A 32 4.96 10.42 3.60
CA ASN A 32 4.08 9.49 4.30
C ASN A 32 3.03 8.93 3.33
N ILE A 33 2.72 7.65 3.46
CA ILE A 33 1.77 6.94 2.60
C ILE A 33 0.61 6.46 3.46
N ILE A 34 -0.60 6.95 3.18
CA ILE A 34 -1.83 6.50 3.83
C ILE A 34 -2.71 5.85 2.76
N PHE A 35 -2.96 4.56 2.90
CA PHE A 35 -3.85 3.80 2.04
C PHE A 35 -5.15 3.47 2.77
N ILE A 36 -6.28 3.96 2.27
CA ILE A 36 -7.61 3.75 2.86
C ILE A 36 -8.41 2.85 1.90
N LEU A 37 -8.80 1.67 2.38
CA LEU A 37 -9.65 0.73 1.66
C LEU A 37 -11.01 0.65 2.34
N CYS A 38 -12.03 1.19 1.70
CA CYS A 38 -13.41 1.04 2.15
C CYS A 38 -13.96 -0.32 1.71
N ASP A 39 -14.62 -1.01 2.63
CA ASP A 39 -15.21 -2.33 2.40
C ASP A 39 -16.68 -2.13 1.97
N ASP A 40 -17.02 -2.61 0.76
CA ASP A 40 -18.34 -2.50 0.12
C ASP A 40 -18.84 -1.05 -0.11
N LEU A 41 -17.94 -0.07 -0.25
CA LEU A 41 -18.30 1.28 -0.68
C LEU A 41 -18.47 1.31 -2.20
N GLY A 42 -19.68 1.59 -2.66
CA GLY A 42 -19.99 1.70 -4.07
C GLY A 42 -19.54 3.02 -4.70
N TYR A 43 -19.26 3.00 -5.99
CA TYR A 43 -18.89 4.19 -6.76
C TYR A 43 -19.94 5.32 -6.63
N GLY A 44 -21.23 4.96 -6.59
CA GLY A 44 -22.33 5.90 -6.44
C GLY A 44 -22.52 6.47 -5.03
N ASP A 45 -21.84 5.93 -4.02
CA ASP A 45 -21.98 6.37 -2.64
C ASP A 45 -21.12 7.60 -2.32
N VAL A 46 -20.02 7.77 -3.05
CA VAL A 46 -19.15 8.95 -2.93
C VAL A 46 -19.70 10.09 -3.78
N GLN A 47 -19.97 11.24 -3.15
CA GLN A 47 -20.72 12.32 -3.79
C GLN A 47 -20.02 12.88 -5.03
N CYS A 48 -18.71 13.09 -5.02
CA CYS A 48 -17.95 13.57 -6.18
C CYS A 48 -17.91 12.59 -7.34
N LEU A 49 -18.22 11.30 -7.13
CA LEU A 49 -18.28 10.26 -8.16
C LEU A 49 -19.71 9.94 -8.57
N GLY A 50 -20.62 9.84 -7.60
CA GLY A 50 -22.03 9.47 -7.79
C GLY A 50 -22.95 10.62 -8.18
N GLY A 51 -22.55 11.85 -7.86
CA GLY A 51 -23.38 13.04 -8.06
C GLY A 51 -24.74 12.92 -7.36
N ASN A 52 -25.82 13.15 -8.08
CA ASN A 52 -27.20 13.08 -7.55
C ASN A 52 -27.64 11.66 -7.10
N ARG A 53 -26.89 10.62 -7.42
CA ARG A 53 -27.15 9.25 -6.95
C ARG A 53 -26.68 9.03 -5.52
N SER A 54 -25.65 9.74 -5.10
CA SER A 54 -25.13 9.69 -3.72
C SER A 54 -26.16 10.29 -2.77
N LYS A 55 -26.55 9.53 -1.75
CA LYS A 55 -27.55 9.93 -0.73
C LYS A 55 -26.91 10.46 0.54
N ILE A 56 -25.62 10.22 0.73
CA ILE A 56 -24.86 10.59 1.92
C ILE A 56 -23.79 11.60 1.50
N PRO A 57 -23.71 12.76 2.16
CA PRO A 57 -22.62 13.72 1.92
C PRO A 57 -21.26 13.13 2.28
N THR A 58 -20.28 13.27 1.40
CA THR A 58 -18.91 12.80 1.61
C THR A 58 -17.88 13.95 1.50
N PRO A 59 -18.01 15.03 2.32
CA PRO A 59 -17.28 16.27 2.10
C PRO A 59 -15.75 16.11 2.17
N HIS A 60 -15.25 15.19 2.99
CA HIS A 60 -13.81 14.94 3.10
C HIS A 60 -13.25 14.15 1.91
N MET A 61 -13.99 13.16 1.39
CA MET A 61 -13.62 12.45 0.15
C MET A 61 -13.68 13.41 -1.04
N ASP A 62 -14.72 14.24 -1.10
CA ASP A 62 -14.87 15.25 -2.15
C ASP A 62 -13.74 16.28 -2.10
N ARG A 63 -13.24 16.63 -0.90
CA ARG A 63 -12.08 17.49 -0.75
C ARG A 63 -10.82 16.83 -1.29
N LEU A 64 -10.57 15.56 -0.95
CA LEU A 64 -9.45 14.80 -1.51
C LEU A 64 -9.50 14.74 -3.03
N ALA A 65 -10.69 14.55 -3.60
CA ALA A 65 -10.88 14.53 -5.04
C ALA A 65 -10.55 15.89 -5.71
N ARG A 66 -10.91 16.99 -5.07
CA ARG A 66 -10.62 18.36 -5.58
C ARG A 66 -9.15 18.76 -5.45
N GLU A 67 -8.49 18.31 -4.36
CA GLU A 67 -7.10 18.68 -4.04
C GLU A 67 -6.08 17.70 -4.63
N GLY A 68 -6.53 16.54 -5.08
CA GLY A 68 -5.69 15.44 -5.57
C GLY A 68 -6.04 14.99 -6.98
N MET A 69 -6.08 13.67 -7.17
CA MET A 69 -6.36 13.04 -8.47
C MET A 69 -7.49 12.00 -8.30
N VAL A 70 -8.42 12.00 -9.24
CA VAL A 70 -9.50 11.00 -9.33
C VAL A 70 -9.21 10.05 -10.49
N PHE A 71 -9.19 8.74 -10.20
CA PHE A 71 -9.07 7.70 -11.20
C PHE A 71 -10.46 7.19 -11.56
N THR A 72 -10.96 7.52 -12.74
CA THR A 72 -12.32 7.17 -13.19
C THR A 72 -12.43 5.75 -13.71
N GLU A 73 -11.32 5.13 -14.10
CA GLU A 73 -11.24 3.77 -14.65
C GLU A 73 -10.38 2.84 -13.79
N ALA A 74 -10.35 3.07 -12.47
CA ALA A 74 -9.66 2.18 -11.54
C ALA A 74 -10.57 1.02 -11.15
N HIS A 75 -10.04 -0.20 -11.25
CA HIS A 75 -10.78 -1.43 -10.99
C HIS A 75 -10.11 -2.24 -9.88
N SER A 76 -10.93 -2.73 -8.95
CA SER A 76 -10.51 -3.74 -7.98
C SER A 76 -10.24 -5.08 -8.70
N GLY A 77 -9.31 -5.85 -8.21
CA GLY A 77 -9.04 -7.19 -8.72
C GLY A 77 -10.14 -8.22 -8.47
N SER A 78 -11.12 -7.87 -7.63
CA SER A 78 -12.31 -8.68 -7.31
C SER A 78 -13.39 -7.80 -6.72
N ALA A 79 -14.65 -8.28 -6.76
CA ALA A 79 -15.79 -7.62 -6.14
C ALA A 79 -15.97 -7.96 -4.65
N VAL A 80 -15.10 -8.79 -4.05
CA VAL A 80 -15.22 -9.22 -2.66
C VAL A 80 -13.89 -9.07 -1.89
N CYS A 81 -14.00 -9.14 -0.57
CA CYS A 81 -12.99 -8.69 0.40
C CYS A 81 -11.62 -9.38 0.24
N THR A 82 -11.52 -10.69 0.53
CA THR A 82 -10.23 -11.40 0.59
C THR A 82 -9.42 -11.27 -0.70
N PRO A 83 -9.97 -11.54 -1.90
CA PRO A 83 -9.18 -11.46 -3.12
C PRO A 83 -8.74 -10.02 -3.46
N THR A 84 -9.56 -9.02 -3.16
CA THR A 84 -9.17 -7.61 -3.30
C THR A 84 -8.00 -7.27 -2.38
N ARG A 85 -8.09 -7.62 -1.09
CA ARG A 85 -7.05 -7.36 -0.09
C ARG A 85 -5.75 -8.07 -0.43
N TYR A 86 -5.84 -9.30 -0.91
CA TYR A 86 -4.68 -10.05 -1.41
C TYR A 86 -4.00 -9.32 -2.58
N GLY A 87 -4.79 -8.85 -3.54
CA GLY A 87 -4.31 -8.11 -4.71
C GLY A 87 -3.61 -6.82 -4.33
N VAL A 88 -4.20 -6.02 -3.43
CA VAL A 88 -3.63 -4.76 -2.93
C VAL A 88 -2.26 -4.99 -2.28
N LEU A 89 -2.12 -6.02 -1.44
CA LEU A 89 -0.88 -6.25 -0.71
C LEU A 89 0.21 -6.95 -1.51
N THR A 90 -0.15 -7.71 -2.55
CA THR A 90 0.81 -8.59 -3.24
C THR A 90 1.01 -8.28 -4.73
N GLY A 91 0.19 -7.39 -5.30
CA GLY A 91 0.16 -7.13 -6.74
C GLY A 91 -0.27 -8.34 -7.59
N ARG A 92 -0.98 -9.30 -6.99
CA ARG A 92 -1.33 -10.57 -7.61
C ARG A 92 -2.79 -10.93 -7.42
N TYR A 93 -3.40 -11.60 -8.38
CA TYR A 93 -4.77 -12.12 -8.23
C TYR A 93 -4.81 -13.30 -7.25
N ALA A 94 -5.80 -13.31 -6.36
CA ALA A 94 -5.97 -14.35 -5.35
C ALA A 94 -6.25 -15.74 -5.93
N TRP A 95 -6.92 -15.84 -7.08
CA TRP A 95 -7.18 -17.11 -7.75
C TRP A 95 -5.90 -17.86 -8.21
N ARG A 96 -4.75 -17.18 -8.18
CA ARG A 96 -3.43 -17.81 -8.39
C ARG A 96 -2.87 -18.50 -7.13
N THR A 97 -3.66 -18.54 -6.07
CA THR A 97 -3.37 -19.23 -4.81
C THR A 97 -4.35 -20.39 -4.62
N ARG A 98 -4.41 -20.94 -3.40
CA ARG A 98 -5.44 -21.92 -3.04
C ARG A 98 -6.86 -21.35 -3.03
N LEU A 99 -7.03 -20.01 -2.96
CA LEU A 99 -8.32 -19.36 -2.99
C LEU A 99 -8.77 -19.10 -4.43
N GLN A 100 -9.40 -20.10 -5.02
CA GLN A 100 -9.87 -20.05 -6.42
C GLN A 100 -11.14 -19.20 -6.59
N ARG A 101 -11.94 -19.07 -5.53
CA ARG A 101 -13.19 -18.28 -5.47
C ARG A 101 -13.57 -17.97 -4.03
N GLY A 102 -14.47 -17.00 -3.84
CA GLY A 102 -15.01 -16.62 -2.54
C GLY A 102 -14.00 -15.89 -1.66
N VAL A 103 -14.20 -16.02 -0.36
CA VAL A 103 -13.42 -15.35 0.68
C VAL A 103 -13.00 -16.36 1.75
N LEU A 104 -12.04 -15.98 2.57
CA LEU A 104 -11.64 -16.76 3.75
C LEU A 104 -12.64 -16.59 4.88
N HIS A 105 -12.69 -17.54 5.80
CA HIS A 105 -13.39 -17.42 7.08
C HIS A 105 -12.47 -16.89 8.19
N GLY A 106 -13.04 -16.55 9.35
CA GLY A 106 -12.32 -15.89 10.44
C GLY A 106 -11.07 -16.63 10.92
N TYR A 107 -11.12 -17.96 10.96
CA TYR A 107 -10.02 -18.83 11.40
C TYR A 107 -9.31 -19.56 10.26
N SER A 108 -9.47 -19.09 9.03
CA SER A 108 -8.72 -19.63 7.90
C SER A 108 -7.22 -19.41 8.07
N SER A 109 -6.43 -20.41 7.67
CA SER A 109 -4.97 -20.26 7.62
C SER A 109 -4.53 -19.13 6.70
N PRO A 110 -3.34 -18.52 6.92
CA PRO A 110 -2.81 -17.44 6.10
C PRO A 110 -2.79 -17.75 4.61
N LEU A 111 -3.25 -16.82 3.78
CA LEU A 111 -3.31 -16.96 2.32
C LEU A 111 -2.01 -16.52 1.65
N ILE A 112 -1.38 -15.48 2.19
CA ILE A 112 -0.12 -14.95 1.68
C ILE A 112 1.00 -15.90 2.09
N ALA A 113 1.70 -16.45 1.11
CA ALA A 113 2.85 -17.32 1.37
C ALA A 113 3.96 -16.54 2.11
N PRO A 114 4.72 -17.22 3.01
CA PRO A 114 5.74 -16.54 3.83
C PRO A 114 6.80 -15.79 3.04
N ASP A 115 7.17 -16.32 1.88
CA ASP A 115 8.17 -15.78 0.95
C ASP A 115 7.63 -14.74 -0.03
N ARG A 116 6.32 -14.45 0.04
CA ARG A 116 5.68 -13.49 -0.85
C ARG A 116 6.00 -12.07 -0.41
N LEU A 117 6.72 -11.32 -1.26
CA LEU A 117 6.90 -9.89 -1.07
C LEU A 117 5.54 -9.18 -1.07
N THR A 118 5.32 -8.36 -0.06
CA THR A 118 4.14 -7.52 0.11
C THR A 118 4.51 -6.05 0.06
N VAL A 119 3.52 -5.19 -0.20
CA VAL A 119 3.73 -3.73 -0.20
C VAL A 119 4.35 -3.25 1.11
N PRO A 120 3.84 -3.60 2.32
CA PRO A 120 4.47 -3.16 3.56
C PRO A 120 5.88 -3.71 3.74
N ALA A 121 6.16 -4.96 3.36
CA ALA A 121 7.51 -5.51 3.43
C ALA A 121 8.49 -4.76 2.50
N LEU A 122 8.04 -4.39 1.30
CA LEU A 122 8.83 -3.56 0.39
C LEU A 122 9.09 -2.16 0.99
N LEU A 123 8.07 -1.52 1.54
CA LEU A 123 8.23 -0.20 2.17
C LEU A 123 9.20 -0.24 3.35
N LYS A 124 9.15 -1.29 4.18
CA LYS A 124 10.15 -1.50 5.25
C LYS A 124 11.59 -1.57 4.73
N GLN A 125 11.82 -2.24 3.60
CA GLN A 125 13.16 -2.28 2.98
C GLN A 125 13.65 -0.88 2.58
N HIS A 126 12.73 0.07 2.42
CA HIS A 126 13.01 1.47 2.13
C HIS A 126 12.92 2.39 3.36
N GLY A 127 12.91 1.85 4.57
CA GLY A 127 12.99 2.60 5.81
C GLY A 127 11.66 3.19 6.30
N TYR A 128 10.52 2.69 5.82
CA TYR A 128 9.21 3.06 6.35
C TYR A 128 8.84 2.24 7.57
N ASP A 129 8.26 2.90 8.58
CA ASP A 129 7.45 2.23 9.59
C ASP A 129 6.07 1.92 9.01
N THR A 130 5.54 0.74 9.28
CA THR A 130 4.35 0.23 8.61
C THR A 130 3.28 -0.21 9.61
N ALA A 131 2.03 0.19 9.38
CA ALA A 131 0.90 -0.19 10.24
C ALA A 131 -0.29 -0.66 9.40
N CYS A 132 -1.01 -1.67 9.90
CA CYS A 132 -2.29 -2.11 9.37
C CYS A 132 -3.36 -1.92 10.46
N ILE A 133 -4.40 -1.16 10.14
CA ILE A 133 -5.50 -0.85 11.04
C ILE A 133 -6.81 -1.30 10.39
N GLY A 134 -7.60 -2.12 11.10
CA GLY A 134 -8.91 -2.57 10.64
C GLY A 134 -8.96 -4.04 10.20
N LYS A 135 -9.81 -4.34 9.23
CA LYS A 135 -10.06 -5.70 8.75
C LYS A 135 -8.89 -6.26 7.97
N TRP A 136 -8.36 -7.42 8.41
CA TRP A 136 -7.30 -8.15 7.72
C TRP A 136 -7.83 -9.03 6.60
N HIS A 137 -8.58 -10.03 6.92
CA HIS A 137 -9.29 -10.98 6.04
C HIS A 137 -8.39 -11.76 5.05
N LEU A 138 -7.17 -12.04 5.45
CA LEU A 138 -6.21 -12.82 4.65
C LEU A 138 -5.71 -14.07 5.38
N GLY A 139 -6.46 -14.47 6.41
CA GLY A 139 -6.15 -15.61 7.27
C GLY A 139 -5.15 -15.26 8.37
N LEU A 140 -5.30 -15.93 9.49
CA LEU A 140 -4.42 -15.83 10.65
C LEU A 140 -4.06 -17.23 11.15
N ASP A 141 -2.83 -17.43 11.58
CA ASP A 141 -2.48 -18.56 12.44
C ASP A 141 -2.61 -18.15 13.89
N ILE A 142 -3.78 -18.41 14.44
CA ILE A 142 -4.08 -18.24 15.86
C ILE A 142 -3.94 -19.63 16.50
N GLY A 143 -3.20 -19.73 17.61
CA GLY A 143 -3.05 -20.99 18.33
C GLY A 143 -4.40 -21.69 18.60
N LYS A 144 -4.42 -23.01 18.53
CA LYS A 144 -5.63 -23.83 18.65
C LYS A 144 -6.20 -23.91 20.09
N SER A 145 -5.53 -23.28 21.05
CA SER A 145 -5.96 -23.26 22.44
C SER A 145 -6.69 -21.96 22.77
N PRO A 146 -7.79 -21.99 23.52
CA PRO A 146 -8.46 -20.79 24.02
C PRO A 146 -7.55 -19.87 24.86
N THR A 147 -6.45 -20.41 25.37
CA THR A 147 -5.43 -19.68 26.14
C THR A 147 -4.23 -19.24 25.30
N ASP A 148 -4.06 -19.76 24.08
CA ASP A 148 -3.00 -19.38 23.14
C ASP A 148 -3.57 -18.35 22.16
N VAL A 149 -3.63 -17.10 22.61
CA VAL A 149 -4.13 -15.96 21.82
C VAL A 149 -3.04 -15.30 20.97
N ALA A 150 -1.82 -15.85 20.97
CA ALA A 150 -0.74 -15.30 20.16
C ALA A 150 -0.97 -15.60 18.69
N VAL A 151 -1.02 -14.55 17.88
CA VAL A 151 -1.03 -14.67 16.41
C VAL A 151 0.38 -15.04 15.95
N LYS A 152 0.56 -16.29 15.50
CA LYS A 152 1.85 -16.81 15.01
C LYS A 152 2.15 -16.35 13.60
N ASP A 153 1.12 -16.21 12.77
CA ASP A 153 1.24 -15.76 11.39
C ASP A 153 0.04 -14.87 11.00
N GLY A 154 0.33 -13.71 10.45
CA GLY A 154 -0.66 -12.68 10.13
C GLY A 154 -0.03 -11.39 9.59
N PRO A 155 -0.66 -10.23 9.83
CA PRO A 155 -0.18 -8.95 9.28
C PRO A 155 1.28 -8.63 9.61
N VAL A 156 1.70 -8.87 10.86
CA VAL A 156 3.06 -8.53 11.32
C VAL A 156 4.12 -9.40 10.62
N THR A 157 3.84 -10.67 10.39
CA THR A 157 4.73 -11.55 9.63
C THR A 157 4.68 -11.30 8.12
N ARG A 158 3.80 -10.41 7.67
CA ARG A 158 3.65 -9.99 6.27
C ARG A 158 4.10 -8.56 6.02
N GLY A 159 4.97 -8.03 6.89
CA GLY A 159 5.69 -6.78 6.68
C GLY A 159 5.15 -5.58 7.43
N PHE A 160 4.05 -5.69 8.18
CA PHE A 160 3.62 -4.62 9.06
C PHE A 160 4.37 -4.66 10.41
N ASP A 161 4.77 -3.50 10.91
CA ASP A 161 5.34 -3.36 12.24
C ASP A 161 4.27 -3.38 13.32
N TYR A 162 3.07 -2.91 12.97
CA TYR A 162 1.94 -2.81 13.88
C TYR A 162 0.65 -3.29 13.21
N TYR A 163 -0.18 -3.97 13.98
CA TYR A 163 -1.54 -4.37 13.59
C TYR A 163 -2.53 -4.15 14.72
N PHE A 164 -3.66 -3.54 14.37
CA PHE A 164 -4.83 -3.45 15.25
C PHE A 164 -6.09 -3.61 14.41
N GLY A 165 -6.89 -4.64 14.69
CA GLY A 165 -8.09 -4.87 13.91
C GLY A 165 -8.76 -6.22 14.12
N ILE A 166 -9.53 -6.65 13.14
CA ILE A 166 -10.30 -7.89 13.13
C ILE A 166 -9.78 -8.87 12.07
N SER A 167 -9.87 -10.16 12.39
CA SER A 167 -9.35 -11.24 11.52
C SER A 167 -10.07 -11.34 10.18
N ALA A 168 -11.39 -11.13 10.18
CA ALA A 168 -12.26 -11.22 9.01
C ALA A 168 -13.43 -10.23 9.11
N SER A 169 -14.55 -10.50 8.48
CA SER A 169 -15.80 -9.73 8.60
C SER A 169 -16.55 -10.07 9.88
N LEU A 170 -17.23 -9.07 10.46
CA LEU A 170 -18.07 -9.27 11.68
C LEU A 170 -19.37 -10.02 11.39
N ASP A 171 -19.78 -10.09 10.15
CA ASP A 171 -20.97 -10.81 9.66
C ASP A 171 -20.68 -12.28 9.31
N MET A 172 -19.46 -12.73 9.49
CA MET A 172 -19.07 -14.12 9.23
C MET A 172 -19.10 -14.95 10.52
N PRO A 173 -19.52 -16.22 10.44
CA PRO A 173 -19.31 -17.13 11.54
C PRO A 173 -17.82 -17.30 11.83
N PRO A 174 -17.47 -17.58 13.08
CA PRO A 174 -16.09 -17.84 13.47
C PRO A 174 -15.49 -19.06 12.80
#